data_f86fd35e1c430508218aa8949e61feb1
#
_entry.id   f86fd35e1c430508218aa8949e61feb1
#
_cell.length_a   1.000
_cell.length_b   1.000
_cell.length_c   1.000
_cell.angle_alpha   90.00
_cell.angle_beta   90.00
_cell.angle_gamma   90.00
#
_symmetry.space_group_name_H-M   'P 1'
#
loop_
_entity.id
_entity.type
_entity.pdbx_description
1 polymer ?
#
loop_
_entity_poly.entity_id
_entity_poly.type
_entity_poly.pdbx_seq_one_letter_code
_entity_poly.pdbx_strand_id
1 'polypeptide(L)'
;MKSINFIERLNLFLEAIYYDAKANENTLLFEYDPTYPETYELDASNVIKVIENISKMFIYSQHNAKILISFKLVSYGDNILFFNVTISSNKPFEHKNEELLNKALEYAKIADISVINDKDDKIILEIKARSVSNANFKNKLSLKDQNTKKYNAIIAYEDEVGFKILYNQLKFIGINVRPSSNYESLKRHVTDGIYKPDLIFVQKKFLDDIDKAKNLLEFKKLKNFIIVAICEGDENFSQELKKQIIILRQPYTYYILNTIFTKFIKTNNGGGDGKIVLKF
;
A
#
# COMPACT_ATOMS: atom_id res chain seq x y z
N MET A 1 -20.66 7.12 19.77
CA MET A 1 -19.59 7.33 18.77
C MET A 1 -20.25 7.35 17.40
N LYS A 2 -19.76 8.19 16.46
CA LYS A 2 -20.26 8.18 15.08
C LYS A 2 -19.58 7.06 14.30
N SER A 3 -20.34 6.41 13.43
CA SER A 3 -19.81 5.49 12.42
C SER A 3 -18.98 6.27 11.39
N ILE A 4 -17.75 5.83 11.14
CA ILE A 4 -16.79 6.53 10.29
C ILE A 4 -16.16 5.53 9.33
N ASN A 5 -16.02 5.92 8.06
CA ASN A 5 -15.16 5.20 7.11
C ASN A 5 -13.69 5.43 7.49
N PHE A 6 -13.12 4.45 8.18
CA PHE A 6 -11.78 4.56 8.73
C PHE A 6 -10.69 4.44 7.65
N ILE A 7 -10.95 3.66 6.59
CA ILE A 7 -10.02 3.52 5.46
C ILE A 7 -9.84 4.85 4.72
N GLU A 8 -10.92 5.60 4.52
CA GLU A 8 -10.84 6.93 3.93
C GLU A 8 -9.99 7.88 4.77
N ARG A 9 -10.15 7.82 6.09
CA ARG A 9 -9.31 8.61 7.02
C ARG A 9 -7.84 8.19 6.97
N LEU A 10 -7.57 6.89 6.90
CA LEU A 10 -6.22 6.38 6.74
C LEU A 10 -5.59 6.82 5.41
N ASN A 11 -6.34 6.84 4.31
CA ASN A 11 -5.84 7.34 3.03
C ASN A 11 -5.39 8.81 3.14
N LEU A 12 -6.23 9.69 3.71
CA LEU A 12 -5.89 11.10 3.90
C LEU A 12 -4.65 11.27 4.79
N PHE A 13 -4.55 10.49 5.86
CA PHE A 13 -3.39 10.47 6.74
C PHE A 13 -2.13 10.03 5.99
N LEU A 14 -2.18 8.95 5.22
CA LEU A 14 -1.04 8.44 4.46
C LEU A 14 -0.54 9.45 3.42
N GLU A 15 -1.45 10.16 2.75
CA GLU A 15 -1.11 11.24 1.84
C GLU A 15 -0.40 12.39 2.56
N ALA A 16 -0.87 12.76 3.76
CA ALA A 16 -0.26 13.84 4.55
C ALA A 16 1.17 13.50 4.97
N ILE A 17 1.42 12.28 5.52
CA ILE A 17 2.74 11.92 6.01
C ILE A 17 3.73 11.48 4.90
N TYR A 18 3.23 11.23 3.69
CA TYR A 18 4.08 10.87 2.55
C TYR A 18 5.14 11.93 2.26
N TYR A 19 4.75 13.20 2.26
CA TYR A 19 5.67 14.29 1.97
C TYR A 19 6.72 14.48 3.07
N ASP A 20 6.34 14.26 4.32
CA ASP A 20 7.28 14.27 5.46
C ASP A 20 8.30 13.12 5.32
N ALA A 21 7.84 11.92 5.00
CA ALA A 21 8.72 10.77 4.79
C ALA A 21 9.68 11.01 3.62
N LYS A 22 9.17 11.53 2.49
CA LYS A 22 9.95 11.84 1.31
C LYS A 22 11.03 12.91 1.58
N ALA A 23 10.70 13.97 2.34
CA ALA A 23 11.64 15.03 2.69
C ALA A 23 12.80 14.53 3.55
N ASN A 24 12.60 13.43 4.29
CA ASN A 24 13.61 12.75 5.10
C ASN A 24 14.20 11.50 4.42
N GLU A 25 13.98 11.34 3.10
CA GLU A 25 14.46 10.21 2.30
C GLU A 25 14.01 8.83 2.82
N ASN A 26 12.94 8.78 3.59
CA ASN A 26 12.40 7.56 4.15
C ASN A 26 11.37 6.93 3.20
N THR A 27 11.37 5.59 3.13
CA THR A 27 10.34 4.81 2.47
C THR A 27 9.25 4.47 3.48
N LEU A 28 8.01 4.80 3.16
CA LEU A 28 6.86 4.50 3.99
C LEU A 28 6.06 3.34 3.40
N LEU A 29 5.85 2.28 4.18
CA LEU A 29 5.05 1.11 3.84
C LEU A 29 3.79 1.06 4.71
N PHE A 30 2.67 0.61 4.12
CA PHE A 30 1.40 0.49 4.82
C PHE A 30 0.78 -0.88 4.59
N GLU A 31 0.58 -1.64 5.68
CA GLU A 31 -0.04 -2.95 5.66
C GLU A 31 -1.40 -2.91 6.37
N TYR A 32 -2.45 -3.15 5.60
CA TYR A 32 -3.81 -3.27 6.09
C TYR A 32 -4.51 -4.40 5.33
N ASP A 33 -5.05 -5.37 6.05
CA ASP A 33 -5.73 -6.50 5.40
C ASP A 33 -7.05 -6.01 4.78
N PRO A 34 -7.22 -6.14 3.45
CA PRO A 34 -8.43 -5.67 2.78
C PRO A 34 -9.70 -6.43 3.16
N THR A 35 -9.60 -7.52 3.93
CA THR A 35 -10.76 -8.22 4.49
C THR A 35 -11.38 -7.51 5.68
N TYR A 36 -10.63 -6.61 6.34
CA TYR A 36 -11.17 -5.88 7.49
C TYR A 36 -12.31 -4.93 7.08
N PRO A 37 -13.27 -4.66 7.98
CA PRO A 37 -14.30 -3.66 7.74
C PRO A 37 -13.70 -2.29 7.38
N GLU A 38 -14.45 -1.48 6.63
CA GLU A 38 -14.04 -0.10 6.33
C GLU A 38 -14.60 0.90 7.34
N THR A 39 -15.72 0.54 7.96
CA THR A 39 -16.50 1.43 8.80
C THR A 39 -16.54 0.93 10.23
N TYR A 40 -16.16 1.81 11.15
CA TYR A 40 -16.07 1.52 12.57
C TYR A 40 -16.74 2.61 13.40
N GLU A 41 -17.17 2.23 14.59
CA GLU A 41 -17.44 3.13 15.71
C GLU A 41 -16.17 3.22 16.57
N LEU A 42 -15.42 4.30 16.43
CA LEU A 42 -14.23 4.62 17.22
C LEU A 42 -13.99 6.14 17.22
N ASP A 43 -13.14 6.60 18.11
CA ASP A 43 -12.64 7.97 18.06
C ASP A 43 -11.54 8.12 16.99
N ALA A 44 -11.96 8.07 15.72
CA ALA A 44 -11.03 8.09 14.59
C ALA A 44 -10.11 9.31 14.59
N SER A 45 -10.58 10.46 15.10
CA SER A 45 -9.77 11.68 15.13
C SER A 45 -8.53 11.50 16.02
N ASN A 46 -8.74 11.06 17.26
CA ASN A 46 -7.63 10.87 18.19
C ASN A 46 -6.80 9.63 17.83
N VAL A 47 -7.43 8.54 17.34
CA VAL A 47 -6.70 7.36 16.83
C VAL A 47 -5.73 7.76 15.72
N ILE A 48 -6.17 8.53 14.72
CA ILE A 48 -5.29 8.99 13.63
C ILE A 48 -4.18 9.90 14.16
N LYS A 49 -4.48 10.81 15.11
CA LYS A 49 -3.44 11.66 15.70
C LYS A 49 -2.38 10.88 16.46
N VAL A 50 -2.75 9.79 17.15
CA VAL A 50 -1.76 8.89 17.79
C VAL A 50 -0.86 8.29 16.73
N ILE A 51 -1.44 7.68 15.69
CA ILE A 51 -0.68 7.03 14.61
C ILE A 51 0.20 8.06 13.89
N GLU A 52 -0.33 9.26 13.62
CA GLU A 52 0.40 10.35 12.97
C GLU A 52 1.62 10.80 13.78
N ASN A 53 1.45 11.11 15.06
CA ASN A 53 2.56 11.59 15.90
C ASN A 53 3.64 10.52 16.07
N ILE A 54 3.25 9.25 16.26
CA ILE A 54 4.23 8.15 16.30
C ILE A 54 4.93 8.00 14.95
N SER A 55 4.18 8.00 13.84
CA SER A 55 4.77 7.89 12.49
C SER A 55 5.73 9.04 12.20
N LYS A 56 5.37 10.28 12.54
CA LYS A 56 6.23 11.45 12.40
C LYS A 56 7.48 11.36 13.29
N MET A 57 7.35 10.81 14.49
CA MET A 57 8.50 10.56 15.35
C MET A 57 9.52 9.64 14.64
N PHE A 58 9.06 8.53 14.01
CA PHE A 58 9.94 7.67 13.22
C PHE A 58 10.54 8.41 12.02
N ILE A 59 9.70 9.15 11.28
CA ILE A 59 10.11 9.86 10.07
C ILE A 59 11.20 10.90 10.36
N TYR A 60 11.05 11.69 11.42
CA TYR A 60 11.97 12.77 11.74
C TYR A 60 13.20 12.33 12.51
N SER A 61 13.18 11.10 13.06
CA SER A 61 14.28 10.54 13.85
C SER A 61 15.21 9.63 13.03
N GLN A 62 15.00 9.53 11.72
CA GLN A 62 15.72 8.60 10.86
C GLN A 62 15.83 9.14 9.43
N HIS A 63 16.90 8.73 8.73
CA HIS A 63 17.08 9.01 7.30
C HIS A 63 17.33 7.71 6.53
N ASN A 64 16.87 7.66 5.27
CA ASN A 64 17.00 6.47 4.42
C ASN A 64 16.52 5.18 5.11
N ALA A 65 15.45 5.30 5.89
CA ALA A 65 14.86 4.19 6.61
C ALA A 65 13.59 3.68 5.89
N LYS A 66 13.25 2.41 6.17
CA LYS A 66 11.97 1.84 5.79
C LYS A 66 11.08 1.80 7.03
N ILE A 67 10.00 2.56 6.99
CA ILE A 67 9.02 2.67 8.07
C ILE A 67 7.76 1.92 7.65
N LEU A 68 7.36 0.95 8.45
CA LEU A 68 6.16 0.14 8.23
C LEU A 68 5.09 0.50 9.26
N ILE A 69 3.91 0.86 8.78
CA ILE A 69 2.69 0.96 9.57
C ILE A 69 1.83 -0.26 9.24
N SER A 70 1.65 -1.17 10.21
CA SER A 70 0.95 -2.45 10.01
C SER A 70 -0.23 -2.58 10.97
N PHE A 71 -1.40 -2.88 10.45
CA PHE A 71 -2.61 -3.18 11.21
C PHE A 71 -2.81 -4.70 11.26
N LYS A 72 -2.83 -5.26 12.46
CA LYS A 72 -3.10 -6.69 12.68
C LYS A 72 -4.28 -6.89 13.61
N LEU A 73 -5.27 -7.63 13.17
CA LEU A 73 -6.38 -8.06 14.00
C LEU A 73 -5.87 -9.13 14.99
N VAL A 74 -6.01 -8.84 16.28
CA VAL A 74 -5.63 -9.76 17.37
C VAL A 74 -6.81 -10.65 17.75
N SER A 75 -7.99 -10.05 17.92
CA SER A 75 -9.20 -10.78 18.24
C SER A 75 -10.45 -10.08 17.73
N TYR A 76 -11.51 -10.85 17.57
CA TYR A 76 -12.83 -10.39 17.17
C TYR A 76 -13.91 -11.15 17.94
N GLY A 77 -14.84 -10.43 18.53
CA GLY A 77 -16.01 -10.98 19.21
C GLY A 77 -17.05 -9.90 19.46
N ASP A 78 -18.34 -10.23 19.39
CA ASP A 78 -19.47 -9.31 19.65
C ASP A 78 -19.38 -7.97 18.87
N ASN A 79 -18.94 -8.02 17.62
CA ASN A 79 -18.66 -6.86 16.76
C ASN A 79 -17.53 -5.95 17.27
N ILE A 80 -16.77 -6.36 18.24
CA ILE A 80 -15.60 -5.66 18.74
C ILE A 80 -14.34 -6.28 18.11
N LEU A 81 -13.49 -5.43 17.57
CA LEU A 81 -12.20 -5.78 17.01
C LEU A 81 -11.09 -5.18 17.87
N PHE A 82 -10.08 -5.98 18.14
CA PHE A 82 -8.86 -5.52 18.78
C PHE A 82 -7.73 -5.58 17.75
N PHE A 83 -7.16 -4.43 17.46
CA PHE A 83 -6.05 -4.28 16.53
C PHE A 83 -4.77 -3.97 17.27
N ASN A 84 -3.68 -4.60 16.85
CA ASN A 84 -2.33 -4.10 17.09
C ASN A 84 -1.89 -3.31 15.86
N VAL A 85 -1.75 -1.98 16.04
CA VAL A 85 -1.14 -1.12 15.04
C VAL A 85 0.33 -1.00 15.39
N THR A 86 1.18 -1.62 14.59
CA THR A 86 2.62 -1.59 14.77
C THR A 86 3.22 -0.55 13.85
N ILE A 87 4.01 0.37 14.42
CA ILE A 87 4.86 1.29 13.67
C ILE A 87 6.29 0.88 13.95
N SER A 88 7.02 0.51 12.92
CA SER A 88 8.37 -0.02 13.04
C SER A 88 9.27 0.47 11.92
N SER A 89 10.57 0.41 12.14
CA SER A 89 11.59 0.77 11.18
C SER A 89 12.64 -0.32 11.05
N ASN A 90 13.35 -0.34 9.93
CA ASN A 90 14.53 -1.18 9.74
C ASN A 90 15.81 -0.56 10.30
N LYS A 91 15.71 0.61 10.95
CA LYS A 91 16.81 1.31 11.61
C LYS A 91 16.40 1.74 13.02
N PRO A 92 17.32 1.79 13.98
CA PRO A 92 17.06 2.40 15.29
C PRO A 92 16.87 3.92 15.16
N PHE A 93 16.33 4.55 16.18
CA PHE A 93 16.27 6.01 16.27
C PHE A 93 17.68 6.60 16.38
N GLU A 94 17.97 7.63 15.57
CA GLU A 94 19.14 8.48 15.76
C GLU A 94 18.93 9.42 16.95
N HIS A 95 17.73 10.05 16.99
CA HIS A 95 17.26 10.86 18.12
C HIS A 95 15.76 10.68 18.28
N LYS A 96 15.33 10.23 19.45
CA LYS A 96 13.91 10.07 19.73
C LYS A 96 13.25 11.44 19.98
N ASN A 97 12.25 11.78 19.21
CA ASN A 97 11.49 13.02 19.39
C ASN A 97 10.44 12.84 20.49
N GLU A 98 10.83 13.19 21.74
CA GLU A 98 9.99 13.05 22.93
C GLU A 98 8.74 13.95 22.90
N GLU A 99 8.77 15.10 22.19
CA GLU A 99 7.61 15.98 22.07
C GLU A 99 6.49 15.29 21.28
N LEU A 100 6.82 14.65 20.15
CA LEU A 100 5.86 13.89 19.36
C LEU A 100 5.34 12.67 20.12
N LEU A 101 6.20 11.98 20.86
CA LEU A 101 5.78 10.87 21.70
C LEU A 101 4.79 11.33 22.78
N ASN A 102 5.08 12.41 23.50
CA ASN A 102 4.20 12.94 24.52
C ASN A 102 2.83 13.37 23.95
N LYS A 103 2.81 14.04 22.80
CA LYS A 103 1.56 14.35 22.08
C LYS A 103 0.77 13.08 21.72
N ALA A 104 1.45 12.05 21.25
CA ALA A 104 0.80 10.77 20.96
C ALA A 104 0.18 10.15 22.21
N LEU A 105 0.89 10.15 23.35
CA LEU A 105 0.40 9.62 24.62
C LEU A 105 -0.82 10.40 25.15
N GLU A 106 -0.86 11.72 24.99
CA GLU A 106 -2.04 12.53 25.33
C GLU A 106 -3.27 12.10 24.52
N TYR A 107 -3.15 11.99 23.18
CA TYR A 107 -4.25 11.52 22.35
C TYR A 107 -4.61 10.07 22.62
N ALA A 108 -3.64 9.21 22.92
CA ALA A 108 -3.87 7.81 23.28
C ALA A 108 -4.72 7.68 24.53
N LYS A 109 -4.44 8.49 25.54
CA LYS A 109 -5.25 8.55 26.77
C LYS A 109 -6.70 8.96 26.51
N ILE A 110 -6.93 9.90 25.58
CA ILE A 110 -8.30 10.34 25.22
C ILE A 110 -9.04 9.23 24.45
N ALA A 111 -8.35 8.52 23.59
CA ALA A 111 -8.92 7.47 22.74
C ALA A 111 -8.94 6.07 23.37
N ASP A 112 -8.49 5.93 24.62
CA ASP A 112 -8.36 4.64 25.32
C ASP A 112 -7.47 3.64 24.55
N ILE A 113 -6.30 4.12 24.11
CA ILE A 113 -5.30 3.35 23.38
C ILE A 113 -4.11 3.03 24.29
N SER A 114 -3.74 1.76 24.38
CA SER A 114 -2.48 1.35 25.01
C SER A 114 -1.32 1.57 24.06
N VAL A 115 -0.28 2.24 24.53
CA VAL A 115 0.97 2.46 23.77
C VAL A 115 2.07 1.64 24.40
N ILE A 116 2.58 0.66 23.66
CA ILE A 116 3.63 -0.25 24.10
C ILE A 116 4.90 0.06 23.32
N ASN A 117 5.93 0.50 24.04
CA ASN A 117 7.26 0.66 23.45
C ASN A 117 8.01 -0.68 23.58
N ASP A 118 8.02 -1.45 22.50
CA ASP A 118 8.60 -2.81 22.50
C ASP A 118 10.13 -2.77 22.34
N LYS A 119 10.62 -1.86 21.48
CA LYS A 119 12.06 -1.64 21.22
C LYS A 119 12.28 -0.25 20.62
N ASP A 120 13.55 0.16 20.48
CA ASP A 120 13.91 1.45 19.88
C ASP A 120 13.52 1.59 18.40
N ASP A 121 13.16 0.50 17.74
CA ASP A 121 12.74 0.45 16.35
C ASP A 121 11.26 0.09 16.16
N LYS A 122 10.47 -0.01 17.27
CA LYS A 122 9.10 -0.52 17.20
C LYS A 122 8.20 -0.02 18.33
N ILE A 123 7.05 0.52 17.95
CA ILE A 123 5.94 0.88 18.86
C ILE A 123 4.68 0.16 18.45
N ILE A 124 3.94 -0.38 19.41
CA ILE A 124 2.67 -1.07 19.23
C ILE A 124 1.57 -0.26 19.91
N LEU A 125 0.48 -0.02 19.17
CA LEU A 125 -0.74 0.61 19.65
C LEU A 125 -1.83 -0.46 19.70
N GLU A 126 -2.45 -0.66 20.87
CA GLU A 126 -3.60 -1.54 21.00
C GLU A 126 -4.88 -0.72 20.88
N ILE A 127 -5.64 -0.96 19.82
CA ILE A 127 -6.82 -0.19 19.46
C ILE A 127 -8.04 -1.09 19.50
N LYS A 128 -9.07 -0.63 20.22
CA LYS A 128 -10.39 -1.25 20.24
C LYS A 128 -11.33 -0.50 19.32
N ALA A 129 -11.98 -1.22 18.40
CA ALA A 129 -12.95 -0.66 17.47
C ALA A 129 -14.21 -1.52 17.42
N ARG A 130 -15.37 -0.93 17.16
CA ARG A 130 -16.61 -1.66 16.92
C ARG A 130 -16.96 -1.62 15.44
N SER A 131 -17.19 -2.79 14.84
CA SER A 131 -17.69 -2.88 13.46
C SER A 131 -19.17 -2.52 13.40
N VAL A 132 -19.56 -1.69 12.44
CA VAL A 132 -20.95 -1.22 12.28
C VAL A 132 -21.82 -2.23 11.56
N SER A 133 -21.28 -3.23 10.90
CA SER A 133 -22.07 -4.21 10.16
C SER A 133 -21.55 -5.63 10.29
N ASN A 134 -22.40 -6.52 10.75
CA ASN A 134 -22.19 -7.98 10.76
C ASN A 134 -22.04 -8.58 9.35
N ALA A 135 -22.52 -7.89 8.32
CA ALA A 135 -22.62 -8.40 6.95
C ALA A 135 -21.30 -8.34 6.18
N ASN A 136 -20.35 -7.49 6.55
CA ASN A 136 -19.26 -7.12 5.67
C ASN A 136 -18.03 -8.02 5.74
N PHE A 137 -17.78 -8.73 6.83
CA PHE A 137 -16.67 -9.68 6.90
C PHE A 137 -16.81 -10.83 5.89
N LYS A 138 -18.04 -11.36 5.75
CA LYS A 138 -18.31 -12.46 4.80
C LYS A 138 -18.58 -11.95 3.37
N ASN A 139 -19.23 -10.80 3.22
CA ASN A 139 -19.61 -10.28 1.90
C ASN A 139 -18.46 -9.63 1.16
N LYS A 140 -17.43 -9.09 1.81
CA LYS A 140 -16.21 -8.65 1.12
C LYS A 140 -15.42 -9.80 0.48
N LEU A 141 -15.51 -11.01 1.02
CA LEU A 141 -14.97 -12.20 0.36
C LEU A 141 -15.70 -12.53 -0.95
N SER A 142 -16.93 -12.01 -1.16
CA SER A 142 -17.69 -12.16 -2.41
C SER A 142 -17.35 -11.11 -3.47
N LEU A 143 -16.61 -10.06 -3.11
CA LEU A 143 -16.09 -9.04 -4.05
C LEU A 143 -14.88 -9.51 -4.87
N LYS A 144 -14.55 -10.78 -4.83
CA LYS A 144 -13.79 -11.40 -5.92
C LYS A 144 -14.69 -11.33 -7.16
N ASP A 145 -14.68 -10.18 -7.80
CA ASP A 145 -15.34 -10.00 -9.07
C ASP A 145 -14.87 -11.16 -9.97
N GLN A 146 -15.79 -11.99 -10.43
CA GLN A 146 -15.44 -13.13 -11.28
C GLN A 146 -14.63 -12.69 -12.51
N ASN A 147 -14.74 -11.42 -12.88
CA ASN A 147 -13.97 -10.82 -13.97
C ASN A 147 -12.49 -10.61 -13.67
N THR A 148 -12.05 -10.49 -12.39
CA THR A 148 -10.64 -10.27 -12.06
C THR A 148 -9.80 -11.54 -12.10
N LYS A 149 -10.39 -12.71 -11.90
CA LYS A 149 -9.69 -14.01 -11.92
C LYS A 149 -9.03 -14.37 -13.25
N LYS A 150 -9.46 -13.73 -14.34
CA LYS A 150 -8.88 -13.94 -15.67
C LYS A 150 -7.61 -13.14 -15.92
N TYR A 151 -7.28 -12.17 -15.06
CA TYR A 151 -6.11 -11.32 -15.24
C TYR A 151 -4.86 -11.90 -14.56
N ASN A 152 -3.74 -11.78 -15.27
CA ASN A 152 -2.43 -12.24 -14.85
C ASN A 152 -1.54 -11.02 -14.56
N ALA A 153 -0.88 -11.02 -13.43
CA ALA A 153 0.09 -9.99 -13.09
C ALA A 153 1.46 -10.59 -12.79
N ILE A 154 2.51 -9.84 -13.12
CA ILE A 154 3.86 -10.09 -12.63
C ILE A 154 4.20 -9.00 -11.62
N ILE A 155 4.81 -9.37 -10.50
CA ILE A 155 5.37 -8.40 -9.54
C ILE A 155 6.90 -8.55 -9.58
N ALA A 156 7.58 -7.52 -10.04
CA ALA A 156 9.03 -7.39 -9.99
C ALA A 156 9.41 -6.37 -8.90
N TYR A 157 9.62 -6.87 -7.68
CA TYR A 157 9.86 -6.05 -6.51
C TYR A 157 10.84 -6.76 -5.57
N GLU A 158 11.98 -6.13 -5.28
CA GLU A 158 13.04 -6.75 -4.47
C GLU A 158 12.79 -6.62 -2.97
N ASP A 159 12.07 -5.58 -2.53
CA ASP A 159 11.73 -5.44 -1.12
C ASP A 159 10.69 -6.49 -0.72
N GLU A 160 11.08 -7.40 0.19
CA GLU A 160 10.25 -8.52 0.60
C GLU A 160 8.95 -8.07 1.27
N VAL A 161 9.01 -7.03 2.11
CA VAL A 161 7.83 -6.51 2.84
C VAL A 161 6.86 -5.85 1.87
N GLY A 162 7.35 -4.95 1.02
CA GLY A 162 6.55 -4.28 0.00
C GLY A 162 5.97 -5.28 -1.01
N PHE A 163 6.76 -6.28 -1.42
CA PHE A 163 6.28 -7.39 -2.26
C PHE A 163 5.12 -8.13 -1.60
N LYS A 164 5.25 -8.53 -0.34
CA LYS A 164 4.22 -9.28 0.39
C LYS A 164 2.92 -8.48 0.54
N ILE A 165 3.03 -7.19 0.84
CA ILE A 165 1.87 -6.29 0.91
C ILE A 165 1.13 -6.27 -0.42
N LEU A 166 1.84 -6.00 -1.52
CA LEU A 166 1.25 -5.93 -2.86
C LEU A 166 0.65 -7.28 -3.29
N TYR A 167 1.39 -8.36 -3.08
CA TYR A 167 0.95 -9.72 -3.40
C TYR A 167 -0.38 -10.06 -2.70
N ASN A 168 -0.47 -9.80 -1.39
CA ASN A 168 -1.68 -10.09 -0.61
C ASN A 168 -2.88 -9.28 -1.11
N GLN A 169 -2.67 -8.00 -1.43
CA GLN A 169 -3.74 -7.13 -1.94
C GLN A 169 -4.21 -7.58 -3.34
N LEU A 170 -3.30 -7.95 -4.24
CA LEU A 170 -3.65 -8.47 -5.57
C LEU A 170 -4.38 -9.81 -5.50
N LYS A 171 -3.95 -10.70 -4.61
CA LYS A 171 -4.63 -11.97 -4.33
C LYS A 171 -6.04 -11.74 -3.79
N PHE A 172 -6.22 -10.76 -2.91
CA PHE A 172 -7.56 -10.41 -2.41
C PHE A 172 -8.48 -9.93 -3.55
N ILE A 173 -7.98 -9.11 -4.46
CA ILE A 173 -8.72 -8.68 -5.66
C ILE A 173 -9.04 -9.88 -6.58
N GLY A 174 -8.33 -10.99 -6.45
CA GLY A 174 -8.54 -12.21 -7.24
C GLY A 174 -7.62 -12.33 -8.45
N ILE A 175 -6.57 -11.51 -8.54
CA ILE A 175 -5.61 -11.54 -9.63
C ILE A 175 -4.66 -12.71 -9.50
N ASN A 176 -4.35 -13.35 -10.62
CA ASN A 176 -3.34 -14.39 -10.67
C ASN A 176 -1.94 -13.76 -10.74
N VAL A 177 -1.12 -13.96 -9.71
CA VAL A 177 0.17 -13.27 -9.54
C VAL A 177 1.34 -14.22 -9.71
N ARG A 178 2.30 -13.81 -10.53
CA ARG A 178 3.62 -14.45 -10.67
C ARG A 178 4.70 -13.55 -10.05
N PRO A 179 5.43 -14.03 -9.04
CA PRO A 179 6.52 -13.26 -8.42
C PRO A 179 7.76 -13.22 -9.31
N SER A 180 8.50 -12.14 -9.22
CA SER A 180 9.79 -11.95 -9.88
C SER A 180 10.74 -11.20 -8.95
N SER A 181 11.83 -11.84 -8.52
CA SER A 181 12.77 -11.26 -7.55
C SER A 181 13.70 -10.21 -8.14
N ASN A 182 13.85 -10.18 -9.47
CA ASN A 182 14.75 -9.27 -10.17
C ASN A 182 14.32 -9.08 -11.63
N TYR A 183 15.00 -8.17 -12.33
CA TYR A 183 14.67 -7.84 -13.71
C TYR A 183 14.84 -9.01 -14.67
N GLU A 184 15.86 -9.85 -14.51
CA GLU A 184 16.09 -11.00 -15.38
C GLU A 184 14.99 -12.06 -15.25
N SER A 185 14.49 -12.26 -14.05
CA SER A 185 13.31 -13.11 -13.80
C SER A 185 12.06 -12.51 -14.44
N LEU A 186 11.86 -11.19 -14.32
CA LEU A 186 10.78 -10.47 -15.00
C LEU A 186 10.87 -10.69 -16.51
N LYS A 187 12.03 -10.46 -17.11
CA LYS A 187 12.27 -10.63 -18.54
C LYS A 187 11.91 -12.04 -19.02
N ARG A 188 12.36 -13.07 -18.28
CA ARG A 188 12.00 -14.47 -18.59
C ARG A 188 10.50 -14.70 -18.58
N HIS A 189 9.78 -14.19 -17.58
CA HIS A 189 8.32 -14.32 -17.52
C HIS A 189 7.61 -13.57 -18.64
N VAL A 190 8.11 -12.40 -19.02
CA VAL A 190 7.52 -11.62 -20.12
C VAL A 190 7.79 -12.27 -21.47
N THR A 191 8.95 -12.90 -21.66
CA THR A 191 9.30 -13.60 -22.92
C THR A 191 8.73 -15.00 -23.01
N ASP A 192 8.24 -15.57 -21.92
CA ASP A 192 7.54 -16.87 -21.90
C ASP A 192 6.38 -16.87 -22.91
N GLY A 193 6.38 -17.85 -23.81
CA GLY A 193 5.36 -18.00 -24.84
C GLY A 193 3.98 -18.40 -24.32
N ILE A 194 3.93 -19.02 -23.15
CA ILE A 194 2.72 -19.58 -22.55
C ILE A 194 2.05 -18.54 -21.64
N TYR A 195 2.85 -17.81 -20.83
CA TYR A 195 2.33 -16.82 -19.88
C TYR A 195 2.13 -15.45 -20.55
N LYS A 196 0.90 -14.97 -20.49
CA LYS A 196 0.54 -13.64 -20.98
C LYS A 196 0.16 -12.76 -19.80
N PRO A 197 1.06 -11.85 -19.33
CA PRO A 197 0.71 -10.90 -18.30
C PRO A 197 -0.24 -9.84 -18.88
N ASP A 198 -1.22 -9.42 -18.10
CA ASP A 198 -2.06 -8.25 -18.37
C ASP A 198 -1.47 -7.01 -17.70
N LEU A 199 -0.83 -7.21 -16.53
CA LEU A 199 -0.21 -6.15 -15.73
C LEU A 199 1.18 -6.57 -15.27
N ILE A 200 2.09 -5.60 -15.25
CA ILE A 200 3.41 -5.77 -14.67
C ILE A 200 3.62 -4.67 -13.63
N PHE A 201 3.70 -5.07 -12.37
CA PHE A 201 4.11 -4.20 -11.28
C PHE A 201 5.63 -4.26 -11.18
N VAL A 202 6.29 -3.12 -11.34
CA VAL A 202 7.74 -3.05 -11.39
C VAL A 202 8.27 -1.96 -10.47
N GLN A 203 9.24 -2.27 -9.63
CA GLN A 203 9.89 -1.29 -8.78
C GLN A 203 10.60 -0.23 -9.63
N LYS A 204 10.46 1.04 -9.29
CA LYS A 204 10.99 2.17 -10.05
C LYS A 204 12.46 2.00 -10.44
N LYS A 205 13.30 1.49 -9.54
CA LYS A 205 14.75 1.29 -9.80
C LYS A 205 15.07 0.46 -11.04
N PHE A 206 14.16 -0.44 -11.46
CA PHE A 206 14.34 -1.18 -12.72
C PHE A 206 14.04 -0.33 -13.96
N LEU A 207 13.24 0.74 -13.78
CA LEU A 207 12.89 1.70 -14.84
C LEU A 207 13.87 2.88 -14.90
N ASP A 208 14.70 3.08 -13.87
CA ASP A 208 15.78 4.07 -13.88
C ASP A 208 16.95 3.64 -14.78
N ASP A 209 17.09 2.34 -15.01
CA ASP A 209 17.99 1.78 -16.01
C ASP A 209 17.33 1.92 -17.40
N ILE A 210 17.92 2.77 -18.24
CA ILE A 210 17.38 3.14 -19.56
C ILE A 210 17.19 1.93 -20.46
N ASP A 211 18.12 0.98 -20.45
CA ASP A 211 18.05 -0.20 -21.30
C ASP A 211 16.95 -1.16 -20.84
N LYS A 212 16.82 -1.36 -19.54
CA LYS A 212 15.72 -2.15 -18.97
C LYS A 212 14.37 -1.52 -19.26
N ALA A 213 14.26 -0.20 -19.10
CA ALA A 213 13.01 0.52 -19.40
C ALA A 213 12.64 0.39 -20.88
N LYS A 214 13.58 0.59 -21.81
CA LYS A 214 13.36 0.41 -23.26
C LYS A 214 12.92 -1.01 -23.59
N ASN A 215 13.65 -2.02 -23.10
CA ASN A 215 13.30 -3.43 -23.32
C ASN A 215 11.88 -3.74 -22.83
N LEU A 216 11.48 -3.23 -21.66
CA LEU A 216 10.14 -3.46 -21.13
C LEU A 216 9.06 -2.79 -21.98
N LEU A 217 9.34 -1.60 -22.53
CA LEU A 217 8.42 -0.92 -23.45
C LEU A 217 8.30 -1.65 -24.79
N GLU A 218 9.37 -2.25 -25.30
CA GLU A 218 9.33 -3.09 -26.51
C GLU A 218 8.48 -4.34 -26.28
N PHE A 219 8.66 -5.04 -25.15
CA PHE A 219 7.81 -6.17 -24.80
C PHE A 219 6.34 -5.76 -24.63
N LYS A 220 6.08 -4.57 -24.07
CA LYS A 220 4.71 -4.03 -23.97
C LYS A 220 4.04 -3.90 -25.33
N LYS A 221 4.76 -3.40 -26.36
CA LYS A 221 4.25 -3.29 -27.73
C LYS A 221 3.89 -4.66 -28.33
N LEU A 222 4.67 -5.71 -27.98
CA LEU A 222 4.48 -7.05 -28.52
C LEU A 222 3.35 -7.82 -27.81
N LYS A 223 3.20 -7.64 -26.50
CA LYS A 223 2.28 -8.46 -25.65
C LYS A 223 1.10 -7.69 -25.07
N ASN A 224 1.03 -6.37 -25.27
CA ASN A 224 -0.08 -5.50 -24.85
C ASN A 224 -0.44 -5.61 -23.36
N PHE A 225 0.51 -5.42 -22.47
CA PHE A 225 0.29 -5.35 -21.02
C PHE A 225 0.43 -3.92 -20.49
N ILE A 226 -0.07 -3.68 -19.29
CA ILE A 226 0.09 -2.41 -18.57
C ILE A 226 1.28 -2.50 -17.62
N ILE A 227 2.10 -1.43 -17.59
CA ILE A 227 3.19 -1.28 -16.64
C ILE A 227 2.72 -0.38 -15.50
N VAL A 228 2.84 -0.86 -14.27
CA VAL A 228 2.59 -0.12 -13.04
C VAL A 228 3.93 0.04 -12.32
N ALA A 229 4.45 1.26 -12.31
CA ALA A 229 5.70 1.59 -11.62
C ALA A 229 5.45 1.83 -10.13
N ILE A 230 6.08 1.04 -9.27
CA ILE A 230 6.03 1.20 -7.81
C ILE A 230 7.10 2.20 -7.41
N CYS A 231 6.69 3.33 -6.82
CA CYS A 231 7.56 4.43 -6.42
C CYS A 231 7.62 4.57 -4.90
N GLU A 232 8.84 4.59 -4.36
CA GLU A 232 9.15 4.65 -2.93
C GLU A 232 9.57 6.07 -2.49
N GLY A 233 9.03 7.10 -3.13
CA GLY A 233 9.34 8.51 -2.79
C GLY A 233 9.81 9.35 -3.99
N ASP A 234 10.52 8.79 -4.95
CA ASP A 234 10.88 9.47 -6.20
C ASP A 234 9.97 9.01 -7.34
N GLU A 235 9.36 9.97 -8.03
CA GLU A 235 8.46 9.75 -9.18
C GLU A 235 9.00 10.41 -10.45
N ASN A 236 10.28 10.73 -10.46
CA ASN A 236 10.91 11.34 -11.63
C ASN A 236 11.11 10.29 -12.72
N PHE A 237 10.37 10.44 -13.78
CA PHE A 237 10.47 9.68 -15.02
C PHE A 237 10.57 10.62 -16.20
N SER A 238 11.17 10.17 -17.30
CA SER A 238 11.12 10.91 -18.56
C SER A 238 9.66 11.11 -19.01
N GLN A 239 9.39 12.18 -19.74
CA GLN A 239 8.05 12.48 -20.25
C GLN A 239 7.51 11.36 -21.17
N GLU A 240 8.40 10.68 -21.89
CA GLU A 240 8.04 9.56 -22.74
C GLU A 240 7.60 8.35 -21.89
N LEU A 241 8.34 8.02 -20.84
CA LEU A 241 8.00 6.90 -19.96
C LEU A 241 6.71 7.17 -19.16
N LYS A 242 6.50 8.39 -18.66
CA LYS A 242 5.27 8.80 -17.98
C LYS A 242 3.99 8.57 -18.80
N LYS A 243 4.07 8.68 -20.13
CA LYS A 243 2.91 8.41 -21.01
C LYS A 243 2.63 6.91 -21.16
N GLN A 244 3.55 6.05 -20.79
CA GLN A 244 3.51 4.60 -21.03
C GLN A 244 3.23 3.76 -19.78
N ILE A 245 3.33 4.36 -18.59
CA ILE A 245 3.22 3.69 -17.30
C ILE A 245 2.11 4.29 -16.44
N ILE A 246 1.65 3.51 -15.46
CA ILE A 246 0.86 3.99 -14.33
C ILE A 246 1.79 4.08 -13.13
N ILE A 247 1.73 5.17 -12.39
CA ILE A 247 2.51 5.35 -11.16
C ILE A 247 1.69 4.87 -9.97
N LEU A 248 2.24 3.94 -9.19
CA LEU A 248 1.73 3.51 -7.89
C LEU A 248 2.68 4.03 -6.82
N ARG A 249 2.27 5.08 -6.15
CA ARG A 249 3.05 5.72 -5.08
C ARG A 249 2.87 4.96 -3.78
N GLN A 250 3.93 4.68 -3.06
CA GLN A 250 3.89 4.21 -1.67
C GLN A 250 3.86 5.39 -0.69
N PRO A 251 3.16 5.25 0.43
CA PRO A 251 2.28 4.16 0.83
C PRO A 251 0.94 4.18 0.08
N TYR A 252 0.35 3.03 -0.14
CA TYR A 252 -0.97 2.91 -0.78
C TYR A 252 -1.86 1.91 -0.05
N THR A 253 -3.16 2.06 -0.20
CA THR A 253 -4.14 1.10 0.27
C THR A 253 -4.66 0.25 -0.89
N TYR A 254 -5.33 -0.86 -0.58
CA TYR A 254 -5.99 -1.66 -1.61
C TYR A 254 -7.02 -0.87 -2.42
N TYR A 255 -7.58 0.20 -1.85
CA TYR A 255 -8.52 1.08 -2.53
C TYR A 255 -7.89 1.77 -3.76
N ILE A 256 -6.66 2.21 -3.63
CA ILE A 256 -5.87 2.78 -4.76
C ILE A 256 -5.66 1.73 -5.85
N LEU A 257 -5.24 0.51 -5.46
CA LEU A 257 -5.10 -0.61 -6.39
C LEU A 257 -6.43 -0.93 -7.10
N ASN A 258 -7.53 -1.02 -6.37
CA ASN A 258 -8.84 -1.28 -6.94
C ASN A 258 -9.26 -0.20 -7.94
N THR A 259 -8.90 1.06 -7.71
CA THR A 259 -9.14 2.16 -8.67
C THR A 259 -8.35 1.94 -9.97
N ILE A 260 -7.10 1.52 -9.90
CA ILE A 260 -6.27 1.17 -11.06
C ILE A 260 -6.94 0.05 -11.85
N PHE A 261 -7.37 -1.02 -11.18
CA PHE A 261 -8.01 -2.16 -11.84
C PHE A 261 -9.37 -1.82 -12.44
N THR A 262 -10.20 -1.05 -11.75
CA THR A 262 -11.51 -0.65 -12.26
C THR A 262 -11.38 0.16 -13.55
N LYS A 263 -10.40 1.05 -13.64
CA LYS A 263 -10.10 1.81 -14.86
C LYS A 263 -9.58 0.90 -15.96
N PHE A 264 -8.68 -0.03 -15.63
CA PHE A 264 -8.14 -1.01 -16.58
C PHE A 264 -9.22 -1.90 -17.17
N ILE A 265 -10.10 -2.46 -16.34
CA ILE A 265 -11.19 -3.34 -16.80
C ILE A 265 -12.17 -2.58 -17.71
N LYS A 266 -12.51 -1.33 -17.37
CA LYS A 266 -13.40 -0.50 -18.21
C LYS A 266 -12.80 -0.21 -19.58
N THR A 267 -11.51 0.06 -19.70
CA THR A 267 -10.84 0.30 -20.98
C THR A 267 -10.79 -0.95 -21.85
N ASN A 268 -10.53 -2.12 -21.27
CA ASN A 268 -10.47 -3.37 -22.03
C ASN A 268 -11.84 -3.89 -22.50
N ASN A 269 -12.90 -3.59 -21.75
CA ASN A 269 -14.27 -4.01 -22.14
C ASN A 269 -14.96 -3.01 -23.08
N GLY A 270 -14.42 -1.80 -23.24
CA GLY A 270 -15.04 -0.71 -24.01
C GLY A 270 -14.57 -0.56 -25.46
N GLY A 271 -13.69 -1.40 -25.97
CA GLY A 271 -13.29 -1.41 -27.41
C GLY A 271 -12.68 -0.10 -27.95
N GLY A 272 -12.24 0.80 -27.09
CA GLY A 272 -11.67 2.07 -27.50
C GLY A 272 -10.18 2.17 -27.13
N ASP A 273 -9.38 2.79 -28.00
CA ASP A 273 -7.98 3.20 -27.77
C ASP A 273 -7.86 4.16 -26.55
N GLY A 274 -8.18 3.67 -25.36
CA GLY A 274 -8.22 4.43 -24.13
C GLY A 274 -6.81 4.71 -23.62
N LYS A 275 -6.25 5.86 -23.93
CA LYS A 275 -5.13 6.43 -23.18
C LYS A 275 -5.54 6.61 -21.72
N ILE A 276 -5.05 5.75 -20.83
CA ILE A 276 -5.27 5.91 -19.39
C ILE A 276 -4.37 7.04 -18.92
N VAL A 277 -4.92 8.24 -18.79
CA VAL A 277 -4.28 9.35 -18.10
C VAL A 277 -4.85 9.39 -16.69
N LEU A 278 -4.13 8.83 -15.72
CA LEU A 278 -4.44 9.02 -14.30
C LEU A 278 -3.91 10.41 -13.87
N LYS A 279 -4.81 11.37 -13.71
CA LYS A 279 -4.54 12.55 -12.89
C LYS A 279 -5.01 12.21 -11.46
N PHE A 280 -4.09 12.17 -10.52
CA PHE A 280 -4.34 12.20 -9.07
C PHE A 280 -4.30 13.63 -8.59
#